data_a76588d5fc535faf5e52a878c9600edf
#
_entry.id   a76588d5fc535faf5e52a878c9600edf
#
_cell.length_a   1.000
_cell.length_b   1.000
_cell.length_c   1.000
_cell.angle_alpha   90.00
_cell.angle_beta   90.00
_cell.angle_gamma   90.00
#
_symmetry.space_group_name_H-M   'P 1'
#
loop_
_entity.id
_entity.type
_entity.pdbx_description
1 polymer ?
#
loop_
_entity_poly.entity_id
_entity_poly.type
_entity_poly.pdbx_seq_one_letter_code
_entity_poly.pdbx_strand_id
1 'polypeptide(L)'
;MPRRPIGATGMSAGIIGLGTEHLDNKPFSTVDEVIGTALDQGINMMDLFMPGETVRTNIGKALTGKRDKVLIQGHIGSTDINEQYDRSRDLGTCKKYFENLLHCLHTDYIDFGMLFFIDSEEDFKQTFEGDLLRYAQDLKKAGTIRAIGASSHNPIMARRAVETGTLDLLMFSINPAFDMAPRSVNVLNQLNETGNPFGYEKNLDPDRAALYRLCEQRGVGITVMKTLGAGKLLSREHTPFSQPLTVGQCIHYALTRPAVVSTLIGCASGAQVHEALTYLDMDDTERDYSSIVEQYQGSFKGNCVYCNHCLPCPQEINIADVNKYLDIAALGESDFSPPAIPPSIAQHYKALGAHGSDCVACGSCEERCPFSVPVIKNMERAAEIFGF
;
A
#
# COMPACT_ATOMS: atom_id res chain seq x y z
N MET A 1 -3.99 1.89 -17.43
CA MET A 1 -3.74 1.71 -15.98
C MET A 1 -4.97 1.11 -15.30
N PRO A 2 -4.92 -0.12 -14.77
CA PRO A 2 -5.98 -0.67 -13.94
C PRO A 2 -6.21 0.19 -12.69
N ARG A 3 -7.47 0.26 -12.21
CA ARG A 3 -7.83 1.08 -11.04
C ARG A 3 -8.53 0.25 -9.98
N ARG A 4 -8.31 0.59 -8.72
CA ARG A 4 -8.97 0.01 -7.55
C ARG A 4 -9.79 1.07 -6.82
N PRO A 5 -11.02 0.78 -6.38
CA PRO A 5 -11.81 1.70 -5.56
C PRO A 5 -11.16 1.91 -4.20
N ILE A 6 -11.33 3.11 -3.64
CA ILE A 6 -10.82 3.47 -2.32
C ILE A 6 -11.99 3.49 -1.35
N GLY A 7 -12.24 2.36 -0.69
CA GLY A 7 -13.33 2.22 0.26
C GLY A 7 -14.66 2.73 -0.27
N ALA A 8 -15.39 3.45 0.57
CA ALA A 8 -16.68 4.07 0.24
C ALA A 8 -16.57 5.52 -0.26
N THR A 9 -15.36 6.00 -0.61
CA THR A 9 -15.12 7.41 -0.98
C THR A 9 -15.67 7.81 -2.35
N GLY A 10 -16.03 6.84 -3.19
CA GLY A 10 -16.37 7.06 -4.60
C GLY A 10 -15.17 7.37 -5.51
N MET A 11 -13.95 7.42 -4.95
CA MET A 11 -12.71 7.62 -5.70
C MET A 11 -12.04 6.29 -6.05
N SER A 12 -11.25 6.28 -7.15
CA SER A 12 -10.47 5.11 -7.54
C SER A 12 -9.06 5.50 -7.96
N ALA A 13 -8.06 4.78 -7.44
CA ALA A 13 -6.65 4.98 -7.76
C ALA A 13 -6.15 3.97 -8.79
N GLY A 14 -5.24 4.40 -9.66
CA GLY A 14 -4.38 3.50 -10.43
C GLY A 14 -3.56 2.62 -9.49
N ILE A 15 -3.34 1.36 -9.87
CA ILE A 15 -2.57 0.43 -9.02
C ILE A 15 -1.11 0.85 -8.81
N ILE A 16 -0.60 1.72 -9.69
CA ILE A 16 0.69 2.42 -9.54
C ILE A 16 0.41 3.90 -9.38
N GLY A 17 0.92 4.49 -8.32
CA GLY A 17 0.91 5.91 -7.99
C GLY A 17 2.33 6.48 -7.93
N LEU A 18 2.45 7.78 -7.78
CA LEU A 18 3.70 8.51 -7.71
C LEU A 18 3.98 8.99 -6.29
N GLY A 19 5.11 8.58 -5.71
CA GLY A 19 5.71 9.21 -4.54
C GLY A 19 6.58 10.39 -4.97
N THR A 20 6.35 11.57 -4.42
CA THR A 20 7.02 12.79 -4.91
C THR A 20 8.28 13.19 -4.10
N GLU A 21 8.71 12.38 -3.14
CA GLU A 21 9.91 12.65 -2.33
C GLU A 21 11.15 12.93 -3.19
N HIS A 22 11.35 12.14 -4.26
CA HIS A 22 12.50 12.28 -5.15
C HIS A 22 12.46 13.51 -6.07
N LEU A 23 11.37 14.27 -6.05
CA LEU A 23 11.25 15.55 -6.75
C LEU A 23 11.70 16.73 -5.89
N ASP A 24 11.97 16.51 -4.60
CA ASP A 24 12.53 17.55 -3.74
C ASP A 24 13.91 17.97 -4.26
N ASN A 25 14.17 19.30 -4.19
CA ASN A 25 15.40 19.91 -4.70
C ASN A 25 15.67 19.68 -6.21
N LYS A 26 14.68 19.24 -6.99
CA LYS A 26 14.81 19.10 -8.45
C LYS A 26 14.36 20.39 -9.18
N PRO A 27 15.00 20.71 -10.32
CA PRO A 27 14.55 21.80 -11.15
C PRO A 27 13.14 21.54 -11.70
N PHE A 28 12.40 22.61 -12.00
CA PHE A 28 11.03 22.51 -12.52
C PHE A 28 10.93 21.62 -13.76
N SER A 29 11.92 21.66 -14.66
CA SER A 29 11.93 20.81 -15.87
C SER A 29 11.87 19.31 -15.55
N THR A 30 12.56 18.86 -14.51
CA THR A 30 12.52 17.45 -14.08
C THR A 30 11.15 17.13 -13.42
N VAL A 31 10.63 18.03 -12.59
CA VAL A 31 9.32 17.85 -11.96
C VAL A 31 8.21 17.77 -13.00
N ASP A 32 8.24 18.66 -14.00
CA ASP A 32 7.26 18.69 -15.09
C ASP A 32 7.35 17.44 -15.98
N GLU A 33 8.57 16.99 -16.31
CA GLU A 33 8.78 15.72 -17.04
C GLU A 33 8.19 14.52 -16.29
N VAL A 34 8.52 14.36 -15.01
CA VAL A 34 8.06 13.19 -14.22
C VAL A 34 6.55 13.20 -14.06
N ILE A 35 5.96 14.34 -13.68
CA ILE A 35 4.52 14.47 -13.50
C ILE A 35 3.79 14.35 -14.84
N GLY A 36 4.28 14.98 -15.89
CA GLY A 36 3.73 14.88 -17.24
C GLY A 36 3.70 13.42 -17.70
N THR A 37 4.85 12.72 -17.64
CA THR A 37 4.94 11.30 -17.99
C THR A 37 3.97 10.45 -17.16
N ALA A 38 3.90 10.67 -15.83
CA ALA A 38 3.01 9.91 -14.96
C ALA A 38 1.53 10.08 -15.36
N LEU A 39 1.09 11.32 -15.60
CA LEU A 39 -0.29 11.60 -16.01
C LEU A 39 -0.62 11.05 -17.39
N ASP A 40 0.29 11.19 -18.36
CA ASP A 40 0.10 10.70 -19.74
C ASP A 40 -0.02 9.16 -19.77
N GLN A 41 0.61 8.47 -18.83
CA GLN A 41 0.53 7.02 -18.65
C GLN A 41 -0.64 6.58 -17.75
N GLY A 42 -1.47 7.53 -17.29
CA GLY A 42 -2.69 7.25 -16.52
C GLY A 42 -2.48 7.04 -15.02
N ILE A 43 -1.32 7.38 -14.47
CA ILE A 43 -1.11 7.50 -13.03
C ILE A 43 -1.98 8.66 -12.54
N ASN A 44 -2.84 8.40 -11.58
CA ASN A 44 -3.76 9.38 -11.01
C ASN A 44 -3.72 9.49 -9.48
N MET A 45 -2.71 8.91 -8.83
CA MET A 45 -2.51 8.99 -7.39
C MET A 45 -1.12 9.54 -7.11
N MET A 46 -1.03 10.57 -6.29
CA MET A 46 0.23 11.20 -5.87
C MET A 46 0.27 11.39 -4.37
N ASP A 47 1.43 11.11 -3.78
CA ASP A 47 1.73 11.42 -2.38
C ASP A 47 2.62 12.64 -2.27
N LEU A 48 2.20 13.60 -1.43
CA LEU A 48 2.84 14.89 -1.24
C LEU A 48 3.04 15.16 0.26
N PHE A 49 4.07 14.56 0.86
CA PHE A 49 4.37 14.82 2.27
C PHE A 49 5.46 15.88 2.47
N MET A 50 6.34 16.11 1.49
CA MET A 50 7.42 17.08 1.61
C MET A 50 6.90 18.48 1.89
N PRO A 51 7.40 19.17 2.95
CA PRO A 51 6.91 20.48 3.34
C PRO A 51 7.54 21.64 2.55
N GLY A 52 8.61 21.39 1.79
CA GLY A 52 9.36 22.40 1.06
C GLY A 52 8.51 23.18 0.06
N GLU A 53 8.55 24.51 0.14
CA GLU A 53 7.74 25.38 -0.72
C GLU A 53 8.12 25.27 -2.19
N THR A 54 9.41 25.07 -2.50
CA THR A 54 9.90 24.93 -3.88
C THR A 54 9.32 23.71 -4.57
N VAL A 55 9.38 22.53 -3.94
CA VAL A 55 8.85 21.29 -4.53
C VAL A 55 7.34 21.35 -4.68
N ARG A 56 6.62 21.86 -3.68
CA ARG A 56 5.17 22.08 -3.74
C ARG A 56 4.77 23.01 -4.88
N THR A 57 5.48 24.14 -5.05
CA THR A 57 5.23 25.11 -6.12
C THR A 57 5.53 24.51 -7.49
N ASN A 58 6.62 23.76 -7.65
CA ASN A 58 6.95 23.10 -8.91
C ASN A 58 5.90 22.06 -9.30
N ILE A 59 5.42 21.29 -8.33
CA ILE A 59 4.33 20.31 -8.56
C ILE A 59 3.03 21.06 -8.93
N GLY A 60 2.67 22.14 -8.22
CA GLY A 60 1.50 22.95 -8.55
C GLY A 60 1.55 23.49 -9.97
N LYS A 61 2.71 23.99 -10.42
CA LYS A 61 2.91 24.43 -11.81
C LYS A 61 2.73 23.30 -12.81
N ALA A 62 3.31 22.11 -12.57
CA ALA A 62 3.18 20.95 -13.46
C ALA A 62 1.73 20.42 -13.55
N LEU A 63 0.93 20.65 -12.49
CA LEU A 63 -0.48 20.28 -12.43
C LEU A 63 -1.44 21.37 -12.97
N THR A 64 -0.93 22.50 -13.47
CA THR A 64 -1.77 23.58 -14.01
C THR A 64 -2.70 23.07 -15.10
N GLY A 65 -4.02 23.24 -14.93
CA GLY A 65 -5.06 22.71 -15.83
C GLY A 65 -5.25 21.19 -15.81
N LYS A 66 -4.62 20.48 -14.86
CA LYS A 66 -4.67 19.02 -14.73
C LYS A 66 -5.00 18.56 -13.31
N ARG A 67 -5.30 19.47 -12.36
CA ARG A 67 -5.52 19.15 -10.93
C ARG A 67 -6.63 18.12 -10.72
N ASP A 68 -7.67 18.17 -11.51
CA ASP A 68 -8.82 17.26 -11.48
C ASP A 68 -8.51 15.84 -11.98
N LYS A 69 -7.37 15.64 -12.64
CA LYS A 69 -6.94 14.33 -13.15
C LYS A 69 -6.20 13.50 -12.12
N VAL A 70 -5.85 14.07 -10.97
CA VAL A 70 -5.01 13.44 -9.95
C VAL A 70 -5.65 13.51 -8.58
N LEU A 71 -5.55 12.40 -7.84
CA LEU A 71 -5.86 12.28 -6.43
C LEU A 71 -4.58 12.59 -5.63
N ILE A 72 -4.63 13.57 -4.75
CA ILE A 72 -3.47 13.97 -3.94
C ILE A 72 -3.66 13.57 -2.48
N GLN A 73 -2.67 12.88 -1.93
CA GLN A 73 -2.45 12.71 -0.50
C GLN A 73 -1.62 13.89 -0.01
N GLY A 74 -2.24 14.81 0.75
CA GLY A 74 -1.58 15.95 1.36
C GLY A 74 -1.53 15.78 2.87
N HIS A 75 -0.35 15.99 3.48
CA HIS A 75 -0.12 15.60 4.87
C HIS A 75 -0.35 16.75 5.86
N ILE A 76 -1.21 16.50 6.87
CA ILE A 76 -1.46 17.36 8.02
C ILE A 76 -0.46 16.98 9.12
N GLY A 77 0.41 17.91 9.50
CA GLY A 77 1.45 17.67 10.48
C GLY A 77 2.83 17.40 9.90
N SER A 78 2.98 17.38 8.57
CA SER A 78 4.28 17.45 7.92
C SER A 78 4.75 18.91 7.89
N THR A 79 5.92 19.16 8.44
CA THR A 79 6.50 20.50 8.66
C THR A 79 7.97 20.52 8.29
N ASP A 80 8.51 21.70 8.13
CA ASP A 80 9.93 21.92 7.87
C ASP A 80 10.60 22.48 9.12
N ILE A 81 11.70 21.87 9.54
CA ILE A 81 12.58 22.36 10.59
C ILE A 81 14.00 22.31 10.05
N ASN A 82 14.62 23.46 9.87
CA ASN A 82 16.00 23.59 9.40
C ASN A 82 16.24 22.92 8.03
N GLU A 83 15.35 23.15 7.08
CA GLU A 83 15.39 22.59 5.73
C GLU A 83 15.28 21.05 5.67
N GLN A 84 14.81 20.44 6.75
CA GLN A 84 14.48 19.01 6.83
C GLN A 84 13.01 18.84 7.13
N TYR A 85 12.38 17.83 6.53
CA TYR A 85 11.02 17.52 6.93
C TYR A 85 11.00 16.96 8.35
N ASP A 86 10.00 17.39 9.12
CA ASP A 86 9.73 16.89 10.46
C ASP A 86 8.22 16.80 10.68
N ARG A 87 7.83 16.35 11.84
CA ARG A 87 6.42 16.24 12.24
C ARG A 87 6.09 17.23 13.34
N SER A 88 4.92 17.85 13.24
CA SER A 88 4.37 18.68 14.31
C SER A 88 3.01 18.17 14.75
N ARG A 89 2.70 18.36 16.03
CA ARG A 89 1.37 18.15 16.60
C ARG A 89 0.75 19.47 17.07
N ASP A 90 1.49 20.57 16.97
CA ASP A 90 0.96 21.92 17.22
C ASP A 90 -0.02 22.30 16.12
N LEU A 91 -1.26 22.57 16.52
CA LEU A 91 -2.35 22.86 15.57
C LEU A 91 -2.07 24.08 14.70
N GLY A 92 -1.47 25.15 15.27
CA GLY A 92 -1.15 26.36 14.54
C GLY A 92 -0.13 26.11 13.44
N THR A 93 0.92 25.37 13.76
CA THR A 93 1.96 24.95 12.82
C THR A 93 1.37 24.04 11.74
N CYS A 94 0.57 23.04 12.10
CA CYS A 94 -0.06 22.14 11.14
C CYS A 94 -0.97 22.88 10.15
N LYS A 95 -1.77 23.84 10.62
CA LYS A 95 -2.61 24.70 9.77
C LYS A 95 -1.76 25.49 8.78
N LYS A 96 -0.73 26.18 9.27
CA LYS A 96 0.18 26.98 8.44
C LYS A 96 0.75 26.16 7.28
N TYR A 97 1.28 24.97 7.56
CA TYR A 97 1.89 24.12 6.53
C TYR A 97 0.89 23.47 5.59
N PHE A 98 -0.33 23.18 6.06
CA PHE A 98 -1.40 22.65 5.21
C PHE A 98 -1.98 23.75 4.30
N GLU A 99 -2.17 24.95 4.79
CA GLU A 99 -2.58 26.11 3.99
C GLU A 99 -1.50 26.48 2.95
N ASN A 100 -0.21 26.40 3.30
CA ASN A 100 0.89 26.56 2.35
C ASN A 100 0.85 25.49 1.24
N LEU A 101 0.51 24.23 1.56
CA LEU A 101 0.35 23.18 0.57
C LEU A 101 -0.71 23.56 -0.47
N LEU A 102 -1.89 23.99 -0.03
CA LEU A 102 -2.97 24.42 -0.90
C LEU A 102 -2.55 25.61 -1.79
N HIS A 103 -1.88 26.60 -1.17
CA HIS A 103 -1.39 27.78 -1.86
C HIS A 103 -0.39 27.44 -2.96
N CYS A 104 0.64 26.64 -2.66
CA CYS A 104 1.67 26.24 -3.61
C CYS A 104 1.12 25.37 -4.76
N LEU A 105 0.12 24.54 -4.48
CA LEU A 105 -0.54 23.72 -5.49
C LEU A 105 -1.58 24.50 -6.33
N HIS A 106 -1.87 25.77 -5.99
CA HIS A 106 -2.92 26.58 -6.62
C HIS A 106 -4.28 25.85 -6.65
N THR A 107 -4.67 25.26 -5.52
CA THR A 107 -5.92 24.51 -5.36
C THR A 107 -6.60 24.88 -4.04
N ASP A 108 -7.92 24.75 -4.00
CA ASP A 108 -8.74 24.94 -2.79
C ASP A 108 -9.08 23.61 -2.09
N TYR A 109 -8.67 22.47 -2.66
CA TYR A 109 -8.92 21.15 -2.08
C TYR A 109 -7.77 20.16 -2.25
N ILE A 110 -7.71 19.20 -1.34
CA ILE A 110 -6.89 17.99 -1.40
C ILE A 110 -7.82 16.76 -1.32
N ASP A 111 -7.51 15.69 -2.04
CA ASP A 111 -8.37 14.51 -2.06
C ASP A 111 -8.31 13.75 -0.73
N PHE A 112 -7.10 13.55 -0.18
CA PHE A 112 -6.90 12.87 1.09
C PHE A 112 -6.06 13.75 2.03
N GLY A 113 -6.67 14.26 3.11
CA GLY A 113 -5.96 14.89 4.23
C GLY A 113 -5.36 13.80 5.12
N MET A 114 -4.05 13.60 5.00
CA MET A 114 -3.33 12.53 5.69
C MET A 114 -2.81 12.99 7.05
N LEU A 115 -3.27 12.39 8.14
CA LEU A 115 -2.67 12.58 9.47
C LEU A 115 -1.27 11.96 9.46
N PHE A 116 -0.25 12.81 9.59
CA PHE A 116 1.12 12.44 9.25
C PHE A 116 1.84 11.66 10.34
N PHE A 117 2.44 10.50 9.96
CA PHE A 117 3.47 9.78 10.70
C PHE A 117 3.05 9.35 12.12
N ILE A 118 2.09 8.45 12.22
CA ILE A 118 1.55 7.95 13.50
C ILE A 118 2.27 6.65 13.89
N ASP A 119 3.46 6.75 14.50
CA ASP A 119 4.31 5.59 14.78
C ASP A 119 4.50 5.29 16.28
N SER A 120 4.06 6.18 17.17
CA SER A 120 4.16 6.02 18.61
C SER A 120 2.82 6.25 19.33
N GLU A 121 2.74 5.80 20.56
CA GLU A 121 1.59 6.04 21.44
C GLU A 121 1.34 7.56 21.64
N GLU A 122 2.42 8.34 21.75
CA GLU A 122 2.35 9.79 21.87
C GLU A 122 1.79 10.43 20.60
N ASP A 123 2.28 10.02 19.41
CA ASP A 123 1.76 10.48 18.12
C ASP A 123 0.26 10.18 17.99
N PHE A 124 -0.15 8.98 18.40
CA PHE A 124 -1.55 8.56 18.36
C PHE A 124 -2.42 9.46 19.23
N LYS A 125 -2.05 9.65 20.51
CA LYS A 125 -2.81 10.47 21.45
C LYS A 125 -2.94 11.92 20.98
N GLN A 126 -1.82 12.54 20.62
CA GLN A 126 -1.82 13.94 20.17
C GLN A 126 -2.61 14.14 18.87
N THR A 127 -2.69 13.12 18.02
CA THR A 127 -3.42 13.20 16.74
C THR A 127 -4.89 12.86 16.89
N PHE A 128 -5.23 11.70 17.50
CA PHE A 128 -6.59 11.17 17.51
C PHE A 128 -7.40 11.62 18.75
N GLU A 129 -6.76 11.87 19.88
CA GLU A 129 -7.40 12.37 21.09
C GLU A 129 -7.23 13.90 21.25
N GLY A 130 -6.34 14.52 20.46
CA GLY A 130 -6.10 15.96 20.40
C GLY A 130 -6.91 16.69 19.34
N ASP A 131 -6.44 17.88 18.95
CA ASP A 131 -7.16 18.78 18.05
C ASP A 131 -6.97 18.46 16.56
N LEU A 132 -5.96 17.64 16.18
CA LEU A 132 -5.62 17.41 14.77
C LEU A 132 -6.70 16.62 14.04
N LEU A 133 -7.26 15.56 14.64
CA LEU A 133 -8.38 14.82 14.05
C LEU A 133 -9.59 15.73 13.86
N ARG A 134 -9.92 16.56 14.86
CA ARG A 134 -11.03 17.52 14.75
C ARG A 134 -10.79 18.49 13.59
N TYR A 135 -9.59 19.02 13.47
CA TYR A 135 -9.21 19.89 12.36
C TYR A 135 -9.38 19.18 11.00
N ALA A 136 -8.93 17.94 10.86
CA ALA A 136 -9.14 17.16 9.63
C ALA A 136 -10.64 16.96 9.34
N GLN A 137 -11.46 16.69 10.36
CA GLN A 137 -12.91 16.58 10.23
C GLN A 137 -13.57 17.88 9.78
N ASP A 138 -13.11 19.02 10.32
CA ASP A 138 -13.59 20.35 9.92
C ASP A 138 -13.20 20.66 8.47
N LEU A 139 -11.98 20.32 8.04
CA LEU A 139 -11.55 20.43 6.64
C LEU A 139 -12.41 19.55 5.71
N LYS A 140 -12.73 18.32 6.13
CA LYS A 140 -13.62 17.41 5.36
C LYS A 140 -15.03 18.01 5.25
N LYS A 141 -15.56 18.54 6.33
CA LYS A 141 -16.88 19.20 6.34
C LYS A 141 -16.92 20.46 5.46
N ALA A 142 -15.83 21.21 5.42
CA ALA A 142 -15.68 22.40 4.57
C ALA A 142 -15.45 22.04 3.08
N GLY A 143 -15.14 20.79 2.75
CA GLY A 143 -14.79 20.36 1.40
C GLY A 143 -13.33 20.64 1.01
N THR A 144 -12.53 21.16 1.93
CA THR A 144 -11.09 21.40 1.72
C THR A 144 -10.31 20.10 1.61
N ILE A 145 -10.75 19.03 2.27
CA ILE A 145 -10.33 17.66 1.98
C ILE A 145 -11.56 16.81 1.67
N ARG A 146 -11.41 15.82 0.78
CA ARG A 146 -12.53 14.93 0.38
C ARG A 146 -12.63 13.72 1.31
N ALA A 147 -11.50 13.24 1.81
CA ALA A 147 -11.40 12.07 2.67
C ALA A 147 -10.28 12.23 3.69
N ILE A 148 -10.33 11.47 4.79
CA ILE A 148 -9.31 11.48 5.84
C ILE A 148 -8.47 10.21 5.72
N GLY A 149 -7.15 10.37 5.72
CA GLY A 149 -6.21 9.27 5.81
C GLY A 149 -5.22 9.45 6.96
N ALA A 150 -4.35 8.47 7.12
CA ALA A 150 -3.20 8.56 8.02
C ALA A 150 -1.99 7.85 7.40
N SER A 151 -0.78 8.20 7.82
CA SER A 151 0.44 7.49 7.47
C SER A 151 1.12 6.90 8.71
N SER A 152 1.64 5.68 8.57
CA SER A 152 2.36 5.00 9.65
C SER A 152 3.33 3.95 9.08
N HIS A 153 4.37 3.62 9.87
CA HIS A 153 5.28 2.50 9.64
C HIS A 153 5.10 1.42 10.73
N ASN A 154 4.36 1.76 11.79
CA ASN A 154 4.13 0.88 12.94
C ASN A 154 2.76 0.17 12.80
N PRO A 155 2.72 -1.17 12.64
CA PRO A 155 1.47 -1.90 12.41
C PRO A 155 0.48 -1.79 13.58
N ILE A 156 0.97 -1.67 14.82
CA ILE A 156 0.12 -1.55 16.01
C ILE A 156 -0.57 -0.18 16.02
N MET A 157 0.18 0.88 15.77
CA MET A 157 -0.38 2.24 15.74
C MET A 157 -1.31 2.44 14.54
N ALA A 158 -0.92 1.93 13.37
CA ALA A 158 -1.77 1.93 12.18
C ALA A 158 -3.09 1.19 12.42
N ARG A 159 -3.04 0.01 13.07
CA ARG A 159 -4.24 -0.75 13.42
C ARG A 159 -5.17 0.05 14.35
N ARG A 160 -4.64 0.66 15.40
CA ARG A 160 -5.42 1.53 16.30
C ARG A 160 -6.05 2.69 15.55
N ALA A 161 -5.32 3.32 14.63
CA ALA A 161 -5.86 4.41 13.81
C ALA A 161 -7.04 3.94 12.94
N VAL A 162 -6.95 2.76 12.32
CA VAL A 162 -8.06 2.14 11.56
C VAL A 162 -9.23 1.78 12.48
N GLU A 163 -8.97 1.28 13.69
CA GLU A 163 -9.99 0.91 14.68
C GLU A 163 -10.85 2.10 15.14
N THR A 164 -10.35 3.34 15.03
CA THR A 164 -11.14 4.55 15.31
C THR A 164 -12.37 4.71 14.40
N GLY A 165 -12.36 4.07 13.22
CA GLY A 165 -13.43 4.18 12.22
C GLY A 165 -13.49 5.52 11.50
N THR A 166 -12.46 6.35 11.62
CA THR A 166 -12.40 7.71 11.02
C THR A 166 -11.66 7.77 9.71
N LEU A 167 -10.86 6.73 9.38
CA LEU A 167 -10.00 6.73 8.19
C LEU A 167 -10.71 6.12 6.98
N ASP A 168 -10.52 6.79 5.85
CA ASP A 168 -10.89 6.30 4.51
C ASP A 168 -9.68 5.65 3.82
N LEU A 169 -8.45 6.07 4.17
CA LEU A 169 -7.19 5.64 3.56
C LEU A 169 -6.07 5.52 4.60
N LEU A 170 -5.23 4.50 4.44
CA LEU A 170 -3.99 4.34 5.20
C LEU A 170 -2.81 4.32 4.23
N MET A 171 -1.80 5.14 4.45
CA MET A 171 -0.51 5.01 3.80
C MET A 171 0.42 4.20 4.71
N PHE A 172 0.89 3.06 4.22
CA PHE A 172 1.66 2.13 5.02
C PHE A 172 2.88 1.58 4.26
N SER A 173 3.97 1.30 4.98
CA SER A 173 5.19 0.76 4.40
C SER A 173 5.06 -0.75 4.19
N ILE A 174 5.03 -1.22 2.93
CA ILE A 174 4.89 -2.64 2.59
C ILE A 174 5.97 -3.04 1.59
N ASN A 175 6.75 -4.04 1.96
CA ASN A 175 7.63 -4.81 1.11
C ASN A 175 8.01 -6.13 1.82
N PRO A 176 8.59 -7.11 1.14
CA PRO A 176 8.85 -8.41 1.75
C PRO A 176 9.85 -8.34 2.93
N ALA A 177 10.82 -7.44 2.90
CA ALA A 177 11.77 -7.29 3.99
C ALA A 177 11.13 -6.77 5.28
N PHE A 178 10.18 -5.83 5.14
CA PHE A 178 9.45 -5.29 6.28
C PHE A 178 8.42 -6.27 6.83
N ASP A 179 7.72 -6.96 5.94
CA ASP A 179 6.69 -7.90 6.33
C ASP A 179 7.24 -9.16 7.03
N MET A 180 8.50 -9.50 6.78
CA MET A 180 9.21 -10.60 7.43
C MET A 180 10.17 -10.14 8.55
N ALA A 181 10.20 -8.85 8.86
CA ALA A 181 11.02 -8.32 9.95
C ALA A 181 10.53 -8.85 11.31
N PRO A 182 11.44 -9.11 12.27
CA PRO A 182 11.05 -9.42 13.64
C PRO A 182 10.14 -8.33 14.23
N ARG A 183 9.10 -8.75 14.94
CA ARG A 183 8.07 -7.87 15.52
C ARG A 183 8.62 -6.71 16.37
N SER A 184 9.79 -6.91 16.98
CA SER A 184 10.47 -5.90 17.81
C SER A 184 11.23 -4.85 17.00
N VAL A 185 11.39 -5.04 15.69
CA VAL A 185 12.21 -4.17 14.84
C VAL A 185 11.39 -3.02 14.28
N ASN A 186 11.85 -1.79 14.55
CA ASN A 186 11.36 -0.64 13.80
C ASN A 186 11.87 -0.72 12.36
N VAL A 187 10.97 -0.89 11.40
CA VAL A 187 11.32 -1.09 9.98
C VAL A 187 12.10 0.09 9.38
N LEU A 188 11.99 1.29 9.94
CA LEU A 188 12.80 2.45 9.51
C LEU A 188 14.29 2.24 9.83
N ASN A 189 14.61 1.54 10.92
CA ASN A 189 16.00 1.23 11.25
C ASN A 189 16.63 0.31 10.19
N GLN A 190 15.85 -0.57 9.57
CA GLN A 190 16.34 -1.43 8.49
C GLN A 190 16.78 -0.65 7.25
N LEU A 191 16.22 0.53 7.01
CA LEU A 191 16.62 1.38 5.88
C LEU A 191 18.04 1.94 6.04
N ASN A 192 18.53 2.04 7.27
CA ASN A 192 19.86 2.58 7.59
C ASN A 192 20.95 1.50 7.68
N GLU A 193 20.57 0.23 7.71
CA GLU A 193 21.51 -0.89 7.87
C GLU A 193 21.82 -1.57 6.53
N THR A 194 22.99 -2.18 6.42
CA THR A 194 23.37 -2.99 5.26
C THR A 194 23.09 -4.47 5.56
N GLY A 195 22.47 -5.17 4.61
CA GLY A 195 22.07 -6.56 4.79
C GLY A 195 20.85 -6.71 5.72
N ASN A 196 20.81 -7.77 6.50
CA ASN A 196 19.75 -8.03 7.47
C ASN A 196 20.33 -8.35 8.87
N PRO A 197 20.78 -7.35 9.63
CA PRO A 197 21.34 -7.54 10.95
C PRO A 197 20.33 -8.02 11.99
N PHE A 198 19.02 -7.87 11.73
CA PHE A 198 17.95 -8.21 12.66
C PHE A 198 17.39 -9.63 12.48
N GLY A 199 17.81 -10.32 11.40
CA GLY A 199 17.22 -11.61 11.02
C GLY A 199 15.82 -11.46 10.43
N TYR A 200 15.20 -12.61 10.10
CA TYR A 200 13.81 -12.67 9.65
C TYR A 200 13.00 -13.62 10.52
N GLU A 201 11.77 -13.23 10.79
CA GLU A 201 10.79 -14.17 11.31
C GLU A 201 10.46 -15.21 10.24
N LYS A 202 10.09 -16.39 10.72
CA LYS A 202 9.73 -17.49 9.83
C LYS A 202 8.39 -17.29 9.11
N ASN A 203 7.61 -16.25 9.45
CA ASN A 203 6.32 -15.92 8.87
C ASN A 203 6.21 -14.41 8.68
N LEU A 204 5.19 -13.97 7.96
CA LEU A 204 4.74 -12.58 8.00
C LEU A 204 4.53 -12.16 9.45
N ASP A 205 4.96 -10.95 9.79
CA ASP A 205 4.64 -10.36 11.09
C ASP A 205 3.10 -10.39 11.29
N PRO A 206 2.61 -11.07 12.34
CA PRO A 206 1.18 -11.23 12.56
C PRO A 206 0.44 -9.91 12.76
N ASP A 207 1.10 -8.87 13.28
CA ASP A 207 0.47 -7.54 13.44
C ASP A 207 0.26 -6.87 12.10
N ARG A 208 1.22 -7.02 11.17
CA ARG A 208 1.11 -6.51 9.80
C ARG A 208 0.02 -7.26 9.04
N ALA A 209 0.00 -8.58 9.11
CA ALA A 209 -1.05 -9.41 8.51
C ALA A 209 -2.43 -9.03 9.05
N ALA A 210 -2.58 -8.86 10.37
CA ALA A 210 -3.82 -8.45 11.00
C ALA A 210 -4.27 -7.04 10.58
N LEU A 211 -3.33 -6.10 10.40
CA LEU A 211 -3.60 -4.76 9.89
C LEU A 211 -4.18 -4.79 8.48
N TYR A 212 -3.56 -5.53 7.55
CA TYR A 212 -4.02 -5.63 6.16
C TYR A 212 -5.45 -6.17 6.09
N ARG A 213 -5.74 -7.20 6.85
CA ARG A 213 -7.06 -7.82 6.94
C ARG A 213 -8.10 -6.88 7.55
N LEU A 214 -7.72 -6.15 8.61
CA LEU A 214 -8.60 -5.16 9.23
C LEU A 214 -8.96 -4.04 8.25
N CYS A 215 -7.98 -3.52 7.50
CA CYS A 215 -8.22 -2.50 6.48
C CYS A 215 -9.22 -2.99 5.43
N GLU A 216 -9.05 -4.21 4.92
CA GLU A 216 -9.99 -4.83 3.98
C GLU A 216 -11.39 -4.94 4.59
N GLN A 217 -11.51 -5.47 5.82
CA GLN A 217 -12.79 -5.62 6.52
C GLN A 217 -13.51 -4.30 6.77
N ARG A 218 -12.76 -3.22 7.01
CA ARG A 218 -13.30 -1.89 7.31
C ARG A 218 -13.50 -1.04 6.06
N GLY A 219 -13.09 -1.52 4.88
CA GLY A 219 -13.11 -0.75 3.64
C GLY A 219 -12.14 0.45 3.66
N VAL A 220 -11.05 0.36 4.42
CA VAL A 220 -9.97 1.35 4.42
C VAL A 220 -8.94 0.94 3.37
N GLY A 221 -8.78 1.74 2.31
CA GLY A 221 -7.77 1.47 1.28
C GLY A 221 -6.35 1.63 1.83
N ILE A 222 -5.39 0.88 1.30
CA ILE A 222 -3.97 1.06 1.63
C ILE A 222 -3.23 1.58 0.40
N THR A 223 -2.54 2.72 0.53
CA THR A 223 -1.49 3.14 -0.39
C THR A 223 -0.13 2.76 0.19
N VAL A 224 0.74 2.22 -0.66
CA VAL A 224 1.99 1.62 -0.20
C VAL A 224 3.17 2.54 -0.42
N MET A 225 3.85 2.91 0.66
CA MET A 225 5.16 3.54 0.63
C MET A 225 6.28 2.49 0.85
N LYS A 226 7.52 2.83 0.45
CA LYS A 226 8.71 2.00 0.62
C LYS A 226 8.64 0.64 -0.10
N THR A 227 7.87 0.54 -1.16
CA THR A 227 7.71 -0.67 -1.99
C THR A 227 9.05 -1.26 -2.43
N LEU A 228 10.02 -0.41 -2.80
CA LEU A 228 11.37 -0.81 -3.24
C LEU A 228 12.40 -0.86 -2.10
N GLY A 229 11.98 -0.67 -0.84
CA GLY A 229 12.88 -0.63 0.32
C GLY A 229 13.96 0.46 0.20
N ALA A 230 13.61 1.65 -0.27
CA ALA A 230 14.55 2.73 -0.62
C ALA A 230 15.64 2.29 -1.64
N GLY A 231 15.28 1.41 -2.57
CA GLY A 231 16.18 0.86 -3.59
C GLY A 231 17.02 -0.35 -3.13
N LYS A 232 17.05 -0.66 -1.83
CA LYS A 232 17.85 -1.78 -1.30
C LYS A 232 17.43 -3.14 -1.88
N LEU A 233 16.14 -3.36 -2.08
CA LEU A 233 15.62 -4.61 -2.61
C LEU A 233 16.07 -4.88 -4.05
N LEU A 234 16.45 -3.84 -4.79
CA LEU A 234 16.90 -3.91 -6.18
C LEU A 234 18.42 -4.10 -6.29
N SER A 235 19.17 -3.92 -5.22
CA SER A 235 20.63 -3.96 -5.22
C SER A 235 21.15 -5.31 -4.72
N ARG A 236 22.02 -5.95 -5.50
CA ARG A 236 22.68 -7.20 -5.08
C ARG A 236 23.53 -7.02 -3.81
N GLU A 237 24.07 -5.83 -3.61
CA GLU A 237 24.93 -5.53 -2.46
C GLU A 237 24.14 -5.26 -1.18
N HIS A 238 22.94 -4.68 -1.33
CA HIS A 238 22.16 -4.18 -0.18
C HIS A 238 20.90 -4.99 0.10
N THR A 239 20.47 -5.86 -0.83
CA THR A 239 19.29 -6.68 -0.59
C THR A 239 19.52 -7.61 0.61
N PRO A 240 18.53 -7.73 1.50
CA PRO A 240 18.61 -8.70 2.58
C PRO A 240 18.37 -10.14 2.12
N PHE A 241 17.98 -10.34 0.87
CA PHE A 241 17.70 -11.65 0.27
C PHE A 241 18.92 -12.22 -0.48
N SER A 242 18.87 -13.49 -0.83
CA SER A 242 19.94 -14.16 -1.60
C SER A 242 20.15 -13.57 -3.00
N GLN A 243 19.12 -12.91 -3.53
CA GLN A 243 19.16 -12.20 -4.80
C GLN A 243 18.27 -10.95 -4.77
N PRO A 244 18.59 -9.92 -5.58
CA PRO A 244 17.74 -8.75 -5.66
C PRO A 244 16.39 -9.08 -6.32
N LEU A 245 15.38 -8.31 -5.96
CA LEU A 245 14.09 -8.30 -6.65
C LEU A 245 14.13 -7.33 -7.83
N THR A 246 13.25 -7.53 -8.79
CA THR A 246 12.94 -6.53 -9.81
C THR A 246 11.94 -5.51 -9.27
N VAL A 247 11.84 -4.35 -9.93
CA VAL A 247 10.82 -3.33 -9.62
C VAL A 247 9.42 -3.95 -9.71
N GLY A 248 9.17 -4.74 -10.76
CA GLY A 248 7.88 -5.41 -10.97
C GLY A 248 7.54 -6.41 -9.88
N GLN A 249 8.50 -7.22 -9.40
CA GLN A 249 8.29 -8.14 -8.29
C GLN A 249 7.97 -7.42 -6.97
N CYS A 250 8.65 -6.30 -6.70
CA CYS A 250 8.35 -5.46 -5.53
C CYS A 250 6.92 -4.87 -5.60
N ILE A 251 6.52 -4.38 -6.77
CA ILE A 251 5.16 -3.87 -7.02
C ILE A 251 4.14 -5.00 -6.84
N HIS A 252 4.41 -6.16 -7.44
CA HIS A 252 3.52 -7.32 -7.35
C HIS A 252 3.32 -7.76 -5.91
N TYR A 253 4.42 -7.88 -5.14
CA TYR A 253 4.35 -8.21 -3.72
C TYR A 253 3.39 -7.30 -2.97
N ALA A 254 3.55 -5.99 -3.13
CA ALA A 254 2.71 -5.01 -2.44
C ALA A 254 1.23 -5.09 -2.88
N LEU A 255 0.98 -5.19 -4.19
CA LEU A 255 -0.38 -5.22 -4.76
C LEU A 255 -1.17 -6.49 -4.41
N THR A 256 -0.50 -7.59 -4.00
CA THR A 256 -1.16 -8.82 -3.56
C THR A 256 -1.58 -8.77 -2.09
N ARG A 257 -1.14 -7.77 -1.30
CA ARG A 257 -1.60 -7.64 0.09
C ARG A 257 -3.04 -7.15 0.14
N PRO A 258 -3.84 -7.63 1.13
CA PRO A 258 -5.22 -7.18 1.32
C PRO A 258 -5.32 -5.65 1.44
N ALA A 259 -6.42 -5.07 0.99
CA ALA A 259 -6.74 -3.64 1.02
C ALA A 259 -5.81 -2.72 0.22
N VAL A 260 -4.72 -3.21 -0.38
CA VAL A 260 -3.81 -2.36 -1.16
C VAL A 260 -4.50 -1.88 -2.43
N VAL A 261 -4.60 -0.57 -2.59
CA VAL A 261 -5.21 0.09 -3.76
C VAL A 261 -4.17 0.63 -4.73
N SER A 262 -3.02 1.09 -4.24
CA SER A 262 -1.96 1.68 -5.07
C SER A 262 -0.59 1.56 -4.43
N THR A 263 0.45 1.33 -5.22
CA THR A 263 1.85 1.44 -4.80
C THR A 263 2.41 2.79 -5.23
N LEU A 264 2.96 3.55 -4.28
CA LEU A 264 3.52 4.88 -4.52
C LEU A 264 5.01 4.75 -4.84
N ILE A 265 5.35 4.80 -6.11
CA ILE A 265 6.74 4.64 -6.55
C ILE A 265 7.41 6.01 -6.62
N GLY A 266 8.54 6.16 -5.93
CA GLY A 266 9.37 7.35 -6.01
C GLY A 266 10.15 7.35 -7.32
N CYS A 267 9.99 8.38 -8.15
CA CYS A 267 10.68 8.54 -9.43
C CYS A 267 11.37 9.89 -9.50
N ALA A 268 12.62 9.90 -9.96
CA ALA A 268 13.43 11.09 -10.18
C ALA A 268 13.58 11.45 -11.68
N SER A 269 13.00 10.65 -12.59
CA SER A 269 13.00 10.85 -14.04
C SER A 269 11.81 10.16 -14.70
N GLY A 270 11.44 10.57 -15.90
CA GLY A 270 10.42 9.91 -16.73
C GLY A 270 10.76 8.45 -17.04
N ALA A 271 12.06 8.13 -17.18
CA ALA A 271 12.52 6.75 -17.40
C ALA A 271 12.14 5.82 -16.23
N GLN A 272 12.26 6.29 -14.99
CA GLN A 272 11.85 5.50 -13.81
C GLN A 272 10.33 5.33 -13.73
N VAL A 273 9.55 6.31 -14.21
CA VAL A 273 8.10 6.16 -14.35
C VAL A 273 7.78 5.03 -15.33
N HIS A 274 8.44 5.03 -16.51
CA HIS A 274 8.26 3.94 -17.49
C HIS A 274 8.70 2.58 -16.95
N GLU A 275 9.82 2.51 -16.21
CA GLU A 275 10.29 1.27 -15.57
C GLU A 275 9.23 0.71 -14.60
N ALA A 276 8.63 1.54 -13.75
CA ALA A 276 7.57 1.10 -12.85
C ALA A 276 6.35 0.58 -13.60
N LEU A 277 6.05 1.16 -14.75
CA LEU A 277 4.90 0.78 -15.59
C LEU A 277 5.11 -0.50 -16.38
N THR A 278 6.35 -0.99 -16.55
CA THR A 278 6.59 -2.32 -17.17
C THR A 278 5.87 -3.44 -16.44
N TYR A 279 5.57 -3.25 -15.16
CA TYR A 279 4.76 -4.18 -14.37
C TYR A 279 3.43 -4.53 -15.04
N LEU A 280 2.83 -3.62 -15.77
CA LEU A 280 1.52 -3.82 -16.40
C LEU A 280 1.56 -4.88 -17.51
N ASP A 281 2.71 -5.02 -18.16
CA ASP A 281 2.94 -5.93 -19.29
C ASP A 281 3.63 -7.25 -18.86
N MET A 282 4.05 -7.37 -17.58
CA MET A 282 4.70 -8.57 -17.06
C MET A 282 3.74 -9.77 -17.02
N ASP A 283 4.24 -10.95 -17.35
CA ASP A 283 3.56 -12.21 -17.15
C ASP A 283 3.69 -12.73 -15.69
N ASP A 284 3.04 -13.86 -15.39
CA ASP A 284 3.06 -14.42 -14.04
C ASP A 284 4.45 -14.93 -13.62
N THR A 285 5.28 -15.35 -14.57
CA THR A 285 6.65 -15.81 -14.29
C THR A 285 7.56 -14.62 -13.92
N GLU A 286 7.42 -13.52 -14.64
CA GLU A 286 8.18 -12.29 -14.36
C GLU A 286 7.79 -11.65 -13.02
N ARG A 287 6.53 -11.78 -12.61
CA ARG A 287 5.99 -11.28 -11.33
C ARG A 287 6.35 -12.16 -10.14
N ASP A 288 6.72 -13.44 -10.38
CA ASP A 288 6.96 -14.41 -9.32
C ASP A 288 8.16 -14.01 -8.45
N TYR A 289 7.89 -13.82 -7.17
CA TYR A 289 8.90 -13.53 -6.14
C TYR A 289 9.10 -14.71 -5.16
N SER A 290 8.57 -15.90 -5.48
CA SER A 290 8.64 -17.08 -4.60
C SER A 290 10.08 -17.44 -4.22
N SER A 291 11.04 -17.24 -5.12
CA SER A 291 12.46 -17.56 -4.90
C SER A 291 13.09 -16.87 -3.69
N ILE A 292 12.59 -15.68 -3.30
CA ILE A 292 13.07 -15.00 -2.10
C ILE A 292 12.45 -15.58 -0.81
N VAL A 293 11.26 -16.17 -0.94
CA VAL A 293 10.51 -16.75 0.19
C VAL A 293 10.84 -18.23 0.35
N GLU A 294 11.34 -18.90 -0.71
CA GLU A 294 11.73 -20.32 -0.68
C GLU A 294 12.78 -20.66 0.38
N GLN A 295 13.72 -19.77 0.64
CA GLN A 295 14.69 -19.96 1.71
C GLN A 295 14.04 -20.03 3.12
N TYR A 296 12.75 -19.70 3.21
CA TYR A 296 11.91 -19.76 4.42
C TYR A 296 10.80 -20.81 4.33
N GLN A 297 10.87 -21.77 3.39
CA GLN A 297 9.83 -22.77 3.10
C GLN A 297 9.21 -23.46 4.31
N GLY A 298 10.02 -23.77 5.33
CA GLY A 298 9.51 -24.44 6.53
C GLY A 298 8.49 -23.65 7.33
N SER A 299 8.36 -22.36 7.05
CA SER A 299 7.56 -21.39 7.81
C SER A 299 6.23 -21.06 7.13
N PHE A 300 6.20 -21.13 5.81
CA PHE A 300 4.99 -20.87 5.01
C PHE A 300 4.31 -22.16 4.56
N LYS A 301 4.80 -23.34 4.99
CA LYS A 301 4.23 -24.61 4.57
C LYS A 301 2.73 -24.69 4.87
N GLY A 302 1.93 -24.90 3.83
CA GLY A 302 0.47 -24.94 3.92
C GLY A 302 -0.23 -23.58 3.84
N ASN A 303 0.52 -22.45 3.88
CA ASN A 303 -0.05 -21.10 3.82
C ASN A 303 0.26 -20.40 2.50
N CYS A 304 -0.74 -19.80 1.88
CA CYS A 304 -0.55 -19.05 0.65
C CYS A 304 0.12 -17.69 0.95
N VAL A 305 1.19 -17.40 0.21
CA VAL A 305 1.89 -16.09 0.26
C VAL A 305 1.52 -15.20 -0.92
N TYR A 306 0.57 -15.62 -1.75
CA TYR A 306 0.02 -14.92 -2.91
C TYR A 306 1.05 -14.59 -3.99
N CYS A 307 2.06 -15.44 -4.17
CA CYS A 307 3.18 -15.21 -5.10
C CYS A 307 2.87 -15.52 -6.57
N ASN A 308 1.73 -16.13 -6.88
CA ASN A 308 1.30 -16.59 -8.21
C ASN A 308 2.14 -17.71 -8.84
N HIS A 309 3.09 -18.32 -8.13
CA HIS A 309 3.89 -19.45 -8.65
C HIS A 309 3.03 -20.64 -9.13
N CYS A 310 1.82 -20.77 -8.61
CA CYS A 310 0.85 -21.80 -9.00
C CYS A 310 0.16 -21.55 -10.36
N LEU A 311 0.29 -20.37 -10.94
CA LEU A 311 -0.30 -20.03 -12.24
C LEU A 311 0.56 -20.53 -13.43
N PRO A 312 0.01 -20.67 -14.66
CA PRO A 312 -1.38 -20.44 -15.01
C PRO A 312 -2.33 -21.54 -14.55
N CYS A 313 -3.58 -21.18 -14.23
CA CYS A 313 -4.65 -22.15 -14.00
C CYS A 313 -5.40 -22.43 -15.31
N PRO A 314 -5.69 -23.71 -15.68
CA PRO A 314 -6.43 -24.02 -16.89
C PRO A 314 -7.88 -23.53 -16.88
N GLN A 315 -8.42 -23.18 -15.71
CA GLN A 315 -9.75 -22.56 -15.55
C GLN A 315 -9.65 -21.03 -15.30
N GLU A 316 -8.51 -20.43 -15.59
CA GLU A 316 -8.27 -18.99 -15.43
C GLU A 316 -8.52 -18.44 -14.02
N ILE A 317 -8.54 -19.30 -12.99
CA ILE A 317 -8.71 -18.90 -11.59
C ILE A 317 -7.45 -18.16 -11.14
N ASN A 318 -7.60 -16.94 -10.64
CA ASN A 318 -6.55 -16.27 -9.89
C ASN A 318 -6.47 -16.88 -8.48
N ILE A 319 -5.69 -17.94 -8.35
CA ILE A 319 -5.57 -18.76 -7.14
C ILE A 319 -5.10 -17.91 -5.95
N ALA A 320 -4.20 -16.97 -6.16
CA ALA A 320 -3.71 -16.09 -5.10
C ALA A 320 -4.80 -15.18 -4.55
N ASP A 321 -5.63 -14.58 -5.41
CA ASP A 321 -6.75 -13.74 -5.00
C ASP A 321 -7.84 -14.55 -4.29
N VAL A 322 -8.18 -15.74 -4.77
CA VAL A 322 -9.14 -16.62 -4.09
C VAL A 322 -8.64 -16.97 -2.68
N ASN A 323 -7.36 -17.41 -2.54
CA ASN A 323 -6.79 -17.68 -1.22
C ASN A 323 -6.77 -16.43 -0.31
N LYS A 324 -6.44 -15.27 -0.86
CA LYS A 324 -6.45 -14.00 -0.12
C LYS A 324 -7.83 -13.71 0.50
N TYR A 325 -8.89 -13.82 -0.29
CA TYR A 325 -10.25 -13.57 0.21
C TYR A 325 -10.72 -14.66 1.17
N LEU A 326 -10.33 -15.90 0.94
CA LEU A 326 -10.59 -17.00 1.88
C LEU A 326 -9.92 -16.75 3.23
N ASP A 327 -8.64 -16.34 3.24
CA ASP A 327 -7.91 -16.02 4.47
C ASP A 327 -8.52 -14.84 5.22
N ILE A 328 -9.03 -13.84 4.50
CA ILE A 328 -9.73 -12.70 5.12
C ILE A 328 -11.06 -13.15 5.73
N ALA A 329 -11.82 -13.96 5.03
CA ALA A 329 -13.10 -14.48 5.52
C ALA A 329 -12.94 -15.39 6.76
N ALA A 330 -11.86 -16.17 6.83
CA ALA A 330 -11.57 -17.10 7.94
C ALA A 330 -11.22 -16.42 9.27
N LEU A 331 -10.99 -15.10 9.30
CA LEU A 331 -10.59 -14.38 10.52
C LEU A 331 -11.68 -14.18 11.58
N GLY A 332 -12.91 -14.52 11.27
CA GLY A 332 -14.02 -14.44 12.23
C GLY A 332 -14.28 -15.74 13.01
N GLU A 333 -13.51 -16.80 12.71
CA GLU A 333 -13.70 -18.13 13.31
C GLU A 333 -13.04 -18.25 14.70
N SER A 334 -13.52 -17.50 15.69
CA SER A 334 -13.51 -17.93 17.08
C SER A 334 -14.95 -18.31 17.45
N ASP A 335 -15.18 -19.62 17.59
CA ASP A 335 -16.45 -20.25 17.98
C ASP A 335 -17.53 -20.45 16.89
N PHE A 336 -17.47 -21.62 16.21
CA PHE A 336 -18.60 -22.45 15.69
C PHE A 336 -19.78 -21.81 14.91
N SER A 337 -19.69 -20.56 14.52
CA SER A 337 -20.65 -19.94 13.59
C SER A 337 -19.92 -19.52 12.30
N PRO A 338 -20.52 -19.73 11.09
CA PRO A 338 -19.91 -19.23 9.87
C PRO A 338 -19.73 -17.71 10.01
N PRO A 339 -18.53 -17.18 9.71
CA PRO A 339 -18.25 -15.77 9.86
C PRO A 339 -19.18 -14.96 8.97
N ALA A 340 -19.72 -13.87 9.51
CA ALA A 340 -20.42 -12.90 8.68
C ALA A 340 -19.36 -12.26 7.75
N ILE A 341 -19.36 -12.67 6.48
CA ILE A 341 -18.43 -12.12 5.49
C ILE A 341 -18.75 -10.64 5.31
N PRO A 342 -17.77 -9.74 5.49
CA PRO A 342 -18.00 -8.33 5.24
C PRO A 342 -18.50 -8.11 3.80
N PRO A 343 -19.51 -7.26 3.58
CA PRO A 343 -20.11 -7.05 2.24
C PRO A 343 -19.08 -6.65 1.18
N SER A 344 -18.05 -5.88 1.57
CA SER A 344 -16.96 -5.48 0.68
C SER A 344 -16.16 -6.69 0.16
N ILE A 345 -15.85 -7.64 1.04
CA ILE A 345 -15.11 -8.86 0.70
C ILE A 345 -15.92 -9.75 -0.22
N ALA A 346 -17.20 -9.96 0.09
CA ALA A 346 -18.11 -10.70 -0.76
C ALA A 346 -18.23 -10.07 -2.16
N GLN A 347 -18.27 -8.74 -2.24
CA GLN A 347 -18.32 -8.00 -3.48
C GLN A 347 -17.02 -8.13 -4.28
N HIS A 348 -15.86 -8.02 -3.63
CA HIS A 348 -14.56 -8.17 -4.29
C HIS A 348 -14.35 -9.59 -4.81
N TYR A 349 -14.70 -10.62 -4.01
CA TYR A 349 -14.66 -12.00 -4.45
C TYR A 349 -15.55 -12.24 -5.67
N LYS A 350 -16.79 -11.74 -5.64
CA LYS A 350 -17.75 -11.84 -6.74
C LYS A 350 -17.27 -11.17 -8.03
N ALA A 351 -16.41 -10.14 -7.91
CA ALA A 351 -15.85 -9.41 -9.04
C ALA A 351 -14.67 -10.13 -9.73
N LEU A 352 -14.20 -11.26 -9.18
CA LEU A 352 -13.18 -12.09 -9.82
C LEU A 352 -13.72 -12.68 -11.13
N GLY A 353 -12.83 -12.89 -12.10
CA GLY A 353 -13.20 -13.49 -13.41
C GLY A 353 -13.55 -14.97 -13.34
N ALA A 354 -12.95 -15.70 -12.38
CA ALA A 354 -13.24 -17.10 -12.07
C ALA A 354 -13.13 -17.33 -10.57
N HIS A 355 -13.84 -18.30 -10.04
CA HIS A 355 -14.07 -18.53 -8.62
C HIS A 355 -13.63 -19.92 -8.15
N GLY A 356 -13.74 -20.19 -6.86
CA GLY A 356 -13.41 -21.49 -6.28
C GLY A 356 -14.23 -22.64 -6.89
N SER A 357 -15.50 -22.41 -7.22
CA SER A 357 -16.40 -23.39 -7.86
C SER A 357 -15.99 -23.77 -9.27
N ASP A 358 -15.16 -22.96 -9.96
CA ASP A 358 -14.66 -23.27 -11.31
C ASP A 358 -13.49 -24.25 -11.26
N CYS A 359 -13.00 -24.64 -10.08
CA CYS A 359 -11.87 -25.54 -9.90
C CYS A 359 -12.25 -26.98 -10.31
N VAL A 360 -11.51 -27.53 -11.28
CA VAL A 360 -11.66 -28.91 -11.75
C VAL A 360 -10.73 -29.90 -11.05
N ALA A 361 -10.08 -29.52 -9.96
CA ALA A 361 -9.20 -30.35 -9.14
C ALA A 361 -8.07 -31.04 -9.93
N CYS A 362 -7.50 -30.38 -10.94
CA CYS A 362 -6.46 -30.99 -11.80
C CYS A 362 -5.10 -31.19 -11.12
N GLY A 363 -4.84 -30.52 -9.95
CA GLY A 363 -3.62 -30.68 -9.17
C GLY A 363 -2.42 -29.85 -9.63
N SER A 364 -2.41 -29.28 -10.82
CA SER A 364 -1.25 -28.58 -11.40
C SER A 364 -0.73 -27.42 -10.54
N CYS A 365 -1.62 -26.75 -9.83
CA CYS A 365 -1.26 -25.65 -8.92
C CYS A 365 -0.55 -26.16 -7.65
N GLU A 366 -0.97 -27.31 -7.12
CA GLU A 366 -0.35 -27.92 -5.92
C GLU A 366 1.02 -28.51 -6.25
N GLU A 367 1.19 -29.12 -7.44
CA GLU A 367 2.49 -29.62 -7.91
C GLU A 367 3.53 -28.49 -8.05
N ARG A 368 3.09 -27.30 -8.49
CA ARG A 368 3.96 -26.12 -8.65
C ARG A 368 4.19 -25.37 -7.36
N CYS A 369 3.31 -25.50 -6.36
CA CYS A 369 3.36 -24.67 -5.15
C CYS A 369 4.57 -25.00 -4.27
N PRO A 370 5.56 -24.10 -4.08
CA PRO A 370 6.73 -24.35 -3.25
C PRO A 370 6.38 -24.43 -1.75
N PHE A 371 5.19 -23.98 -1.36
CA PHE A 371 4.73 -23.95 0.04
C PHE A 371 3.76 -25.09 0.37
N SER A 372 3.51 -26.02 -0.55
CA SER A 372 2.57 -27.12 -0.35
C SER A 372 1.19 -26.68 0.14
N VAL A 373 0.68 -25.59 -0.41
CA VAL A 373 -0.67 -25.08 -0.10
C VAL A 373 -1.70 -26.08 -0.62
N PRO A 374 -2.68 -26.51 0.19
CA PRO A 374 -3.76 -27.40 -0.26
C PRO A 374 -4.79 -26.61 -1.10
N VAL A 375 -4.38 -26.22 -2.33
CA VAL A 375 -5.12 -25.27 -3.16
C VAL A 375 -6.51 -25.81 -3.51
N ILE A 376 -6.63 -27.09 -3.89
CA ILE A 376 -7.91 -27.70 -4.26
C ILE A 376 -8.91 -27.56 -3.10
N LYS A 377 -8.48 -27.94 -1.88
CA LYS A 377 -9.30 -27.81 -0.68
C LYS A 377 -9.68 -26.36 -0.38
N ASN A 378 -8.76 -25.42 -0.63
CA ASN A 378 -9.03 -24.02 -0.44
C ASN A 378 -10.06 -23.48 -1.46
N MET A 379 -10.02 -23.98 -2.70
CA MET A 379 -11.02 -23.62 -3.72
C MET A 379 -12.41 -24.16 -3.34
N GLU A 380 -12.52 -25.41 -2.89
CA GLU A 380 -13.76 -25.99 -2.36
C GLU A 380 -14.32 -25.15 -1.20
N ARG A 381 -13.47 -24.82 -0.23
CA ARG A 381 -13.86 -24.00 0.93
C ARG A 381 -14.29 -22.59 0.51
N ALA A 382 -13.62 -21.98 -0.46
CA ALA A 382 -14.01 -20.68 -0.97
C ALA A 382 -15.39 -20.72 -1.65
N ALA A 383 -15.67 -21.77 -2.45
CA ALA A 383 -16.98 -21.98 -3.05
C ALA A 383 -18.08 -22.14 -1.99
N GLU A 384 -17.81 -22.88 -0.91
CA GLU A 384 -18.76 -23.04 0.22
C GLU A 384 -19.04 -21.71 0.92
N ILE A 385 -17.99 -20.93 1.21
CA ILE A 385 -18.09 -19.68 1.99
C ILE A 385 -18.75 -18.57 1.18
N PHE A 386 -18.35 -18.40 -0.09
CA PHE A 386 -18.80 -17.28 -0.92
C PHE A 386 -20.01 -17.65 -1.82
N GLY A 387 -20.34 -18.94 -1.98
CA GLY A 387 -21.44 -19.41 -2.79
C GLY A 387 -21.19 -19.40 -4.30
N PHE A 388 -19.92 -19.36 -4.73
CA PHE A 388 -19.48 -19.38 -6.14
C PHE A 388 -18.33 -20.35 -6.36
#